data_39f138d583ce6a6806ef0f4407711105
#
_entry.id   39f138d583ce6a6806ef0f4407711105
#
_cell.length_a   1.000
_cell.length_b   1.000
_cell.length_c   1.000
_cell.angle_alpha   90.00
_cell.angle_beta   90.00
_cell.angle_gamma   90.00
#
_symmetry.space_group_name_H-M   'P 1'
#
loop_
_entity.id
_entity.type
_entity.pdbx_description
1 polymer ?
#
loop_
_entity_poly.entity_id
_entity_poly.type
_entity_poly.pdbx_seq_one_letter_code
_entity_poly.pdbx_strand_id
1 'polypeptide(L)'
;LPNGDNYIAYRGTDDGGWIDNGQGMTQESTLLQREASDYFDQMAEQYGWTESDNIYVTGHSKGGNKAQYVTLMSNHANLVDECHSFDGQGFSDEAIQSFKEKYGEEGYQEVLKKMYGYNGANDYVNPLGNTIIPKENIKYIDTVPNPGSGFDKFAGLHMEEQMFQRDENGNAIAVLGEETEQGVMGKFSAFLSEFLMSLPPEERDAAAMFVMQFMELRDVGEGGGALGVDGTSLTSGDIYLFIERVLPKLLDAMLEEVLEKFGLDKEAAERLILLVKLWMIFASGKWEYKLVKALIDELKERLLELGHGYELAAKALDSLEKWIKEKIELIKSWFQKQNDSSDYSSFYVETSQLLHFKEELAQKKTQLEEKANQIREIRKRVDFGNITQQYIYYCLVSSARNLENEAKAVNRLSKGLQNCVKVYKQNEQKVIGIYGKC
;
A
#
# COMPACT_ATOMS: atom_id res chain seq x y z
N LEU A 1 -18.36 -20.91 20.48
CA LEU A 1 -19.47 -20.12 21.01
C LEU A 1 -20.35 -20.96 21.93
N PRO A 2 -21.26 -20.36 22.72
CA PRO A 2 -22.16 -21.11 23.62
C PRO A 2 -23.09 -22.11 22.91
N ASN A 3 -23.34 -21.92 21.61
CA ASN A 3 -24.14 -22.82 20.77
C ASN A 3 -23.34 -23.99 20.18
N GLY A 4 -22.06 -24.11 20.46
CA GLY A 4 -21.18 -25.15 19.94
C GLY A 4 -20.46 -24.79 18.63
N ASP A 5 -20.76 -23.65 18.01
CA ASP A 5 -20.10 -23.24 16.77
C ASP A 5 -18.68 -22.72 17.06
N ASN A 6 -17.76 -23.02 16.15
CA ASN A 6 -16.38 -22.56 16.17
C ASN A 6 -16.18 -21.52 15.09
N TYR A 7 -15.67 -20.36 15.47
CA TYR A 7 -15.33 -19.27 14.54
C TYR A 7 -13.84 -18.96 14.61
N ILE A 8 -13.20 -18.93 13.45
CA ILE A 8 -11.81 -18.50 13.30
C ILE A 8 -11.81 -17.24 12.47
N ALA A 9 -11.45 -16.13 13.14
CA ALA A 9 -11.36 -14.83 12.50
C ALA A 9 -9.89 -14.48 12.21
N TYR A 10 -9.57 -14.28 10.95
CA TYR A 10 -8.24 -13.84 10.51
C TYR A 10 -8.14 -12.33 10.50
N ARG A 11 -7.06 -11.83 11.08
CA ARG A 11 -6.75 -10.40 11.08
C ARG A 11 -6.43 -9.91 9.67
N GLY A 12 -6.83 -8.67 9.34
CA GLY A 12 -6.52 -7.97 8.11
C GLY A 12 -5.04 -7.61 7.98
N THR A 13 -4.76 -6.59 7.16
CA THR A 13 -3.41 -6.12 6.86
C THR A 13 -2.76 -5.47 8.08
N ASP A 14 -1.49 -5.83 8.34
CA ASP A 14 -0.61 -5.25 9.35
C ASP A 14 0.70 -4.82 8.70
N ASP A 15 1.70 -4.39 9.47
CA ASP A 15 3.03 -3.96 8.98
C ASP A 15 3.64 -5.02 8.04
N GLY A 16 4.04 -4.61 6.85
CA GLY A 16 4.52 -5.50 5.77
C GLY A 16 3.43 -6.25 5.00
N GLY A 17 2.18 -6.15 5.42
CA GLY A 17 1.07 -6.91 4.87
C GLY A 17 0.54 -6.39 3.53
N TRP A 18 0.77 -5.11 3.20
CA TRP A 18 0.39 -4.58 1.89
C TRP A 18 1.19 -5.20 0.76
N ILE A 19 2.49 -5.45 0.98
CA ILE A 19 3.34 -6.16 0.01
C ILE A 19 2.83 -7.59 -0.19
N ASP A 20 2.44 -8.29 0.88
CA ASP A 20 1.81 -9.62 0.80
C ASP A 20 0.46 -9.56 0.04
N ASN A 21 -0.30 -8.47 0.12
CA ASN A 21 -1.49 -8.27 -0.72
C ASN A 21 -1.14 -8.20 -2.21
N GLY A 22 -0.05 -7.50 -2.57
CA GLY A 22 0.45 -7.47 -3.94
C GLY A 22 0.86 -8.85 -4.44
N GLN A 23 1.61 -9.57 -3.62
CA GLN A 23 2.01 -10.95 -3.91
C GLN A 23 0.81 -11.87 -4.09
N GLY A 24 -0.29 -11.66 -3.34
CA GLY A 24 -1.54 -12.41 -3.50
C GLY A 24 -2.21 -12.24 -4.86
N MET A 25 -1.88 -11.18 -5.61
CA MET A 25 -2.34 -10.97 -6.99
C MET A 25 -1.41 -11.57 -8.05
N THR A 26 -0.20 -12.01 -7.67
CA THR A 26 0.85 -12.36 -8.62
C THR A 26 1.51 -13.71 -8.36
N GLN A 27 1.31 -14.29 -7.19
CA GLN A 27 1.92 -15.56 -6.79
C GLN A 27 0.88 -16.64 -6.49
N GLU A 28 1.29 -17.89 -6.55
CA GLU A 28 0.47 -19.05 -6.20
C GLU A 28 -0.02 -18.99 -4.75
N SER A 29 0.84 -18.55 -3.83
CA SER A 29 0.48 -18.34 -2.42
C SER A 29 1.42 -17.34 -1.76
N THR A 30 0.92 -16.66 -0.74
CA THR A 30 1.74 -15.74 0.06
C THR A 30 2.13 -16.37 1.40
N LEU A 31 3.10 -15.74 2.10
CA LEU A 31 3.49 -16.18 3.42
C LEU A 31 2.31 -16.17 4.39
N LEU A 32 1.56 -15.05 4.44
CA LEU A 32 0.43 -14.90 5.37
C LEU A 32 -0.74 -15.85 5.07
N GLN A 33 -0.94 -16.25 3.82
CA GLN A 33 -1.92 -17.26 3.45
C GLN A 33 -1.51 -18.64 3.98
N ARG A 34 -0.25 -19.04 3.80
CA ARG A 34 0.26 -20.32 4.32
C ARG A 34 0.23 -20.37 5.84
N GLU A 35 0.67 -19.32 6.52
CA GLU A 35 0.61 -19.23 7.99
C GLU A 35 -0.83 -19.32 8.51
N ALA A 36 -1.80 -18.72 7.81
CA ALA A 36 -3.21 -18.85 8.17
C ALA A 36 -3.72 -20.29 8.02
N SER A 37 -3.27 -20.99 6.98
CA SER A 37 -3.58 -22.41 6.76
C SER A 37 -2.96 -23.30 7.84
N ASP A 38 -1.69 -23.10 8.14
CA ASP A 38 -0.97 -23.84 9.20
C ASP A 38 -1.62 -23.61 10.58
N TYR A 39 -2.05 -22.37 10.86
CA TYR A 39 -2.78 -22.06 12.09
C TYR A 39 -4.12 -22.83 12.17
N PHE A 40 -4.87 -22.88 11.08
CA PHE A 40 -6.12 -23.65 11.04
C PHE A 40 -5.87 -25.13 11.31
N ASP A 41 -4.88 -25.70 10.66
CA ASP A 41 -4.51 -27.11 10.81
C ASP A 41 -4.15 -27.43 12.27
N GLN A 42 -3.35 -26.56 12.91
CA GLN A 42 -2.99 -26.69 14.32
C GLN A 42 -4.21 -26.60 15.24
N MET A 43 -5.17 -25.72 14.96
CA MET A 43 -6.39 -25.62 15.77
C MET A 43 -7.27 -26.85 15.58
N ALA A 44 -7.42 -27.34 14.36
CA ALA A 44 -8.19 -28.56 14.08
C ALA A 44 -7.64 -29.77 14.86
N GLU A 45 -6.32 -29.94 14.86
CA GLU A 45 -5.64 -31.01 15.61
C GLU A 45 -5.76 -30.80 17.13
N GLN A 46 -5.51 -29.59 17.62
CA GLN A 46 -5.52 -29.27 19.05
C GLN A 46 -6.90 -29.49 19.67
N TYR A 47 -7.96 -29.10 19.00
CA TYR A 47 -9.33 -29.25 19.47
C TYR A 47 -9.99 -30.57 19.04
N GLY A 48 -9.33 -31.33 18.18
CA GLY A 48 -9.83 -32.63 17.67
C GLY A 48 -11.11 -32.45 16.85
N TRP A 49 -11.19 -31.39 16.05
CA TRP A 49 -12.36 -31.12 15.22
C TRP A 49 -12.64 -32.25 14.21
N THR A 50 -13.89 -32.51 13.96
CA THR A 50 -14.40 -33.51 13.04
C THR A 50 -15.50 -32.91 12.16
N GLU A 51 -15.96 -33.63 11.17
CA GLU A 51 -17.07 -33.21 10.30
C GLU A 51 -18.42 -33.04 11.02
N SER A 52 -18.50 -33.36 12.31
CA SER A 52 -19.69 -33.12 13.13
C SER A 52 -19.64 -31.77 13.88
N ASP A 53 -18.53 -31.09 13.83
CA ASP A 53 -18.35 -29.77 14.44
C ASP A 53 -18.71 -28.70 13.41
N ASN A 54 -19.39 -27.63 13.86
CA ASN A 54 -19.67 -26.48 13.00
C ASN A 54 -18.47 -25.52 13.03
N ILE A 55 -17.80 -25.34 11.89
CA ILE A 55 -16.58 -24.53 11.78
C ILE A 55 -16.73 -23.47 10.70
N TYR A 56 -16.62 -22.23 11.12
CA TYR A 56 -16.73 -21.03 10.28
C TYR A 56 -15.42 -20.29 10.25
N VAL A 57 -14.97 -19.91 9.06
CA VAL A 57 -13.78 -19.05 8.89
C VAL A 57 -14.20 -17.69 8.36
N THR A 58 -13.58 -16.65 8.87
CA THR A 58 -13.94 -15.27 8.51
C THR A 58 -12.77 -14.31 8.62
N GLY A 59 -12.92 -13.13 8.07
CA GLY A 59 -11.97 -12.04 8.19
C GLY A 59 -12.34 -10.86 7.31
N HIS A 60 -11.76 -9.71 7.65
CA HIS A 60 -11.87 -8.49 6.86
C HIS A 60 -10.58 -8.24 6.08
N SER A 61 -10.67 -7.70 4.87
CA SER A 61 -9.51 -7.32 4.07
C SER A 61 -8.59 -8.53 3.77
N LYS A 62 -7.30 -8.46 4.07
CA LYS A 62 -6.36 -9.59 4.03
C LYS A 62 -6.86 -10.79 4.85
N GLY A 63 -7.58 -10.55 5.94
CA GLY A 63 -8.20 -11.62 6.74
C GLY A 63 -9.26 -12.40 5.95
N GLY A 64 -10.06 -11.71 5.15
CA GLY A 64 -11.02 -12.33 4.23
C GLY A 64 -10.32 -13.16 3.15
N ASN A 65 -9.23 -12.68 2.57
CA ASN A 65 -8.41 -13.43 1.63
C ASN A 65 -7.80 -14.70 2.28
N LYS A 66 -7.28 -14.59 3.52
CA LYS A 66 -6.77 -15.74 4.29
C LYS A 66 -7.86 -16.76 4.56
N ALA A 67 -9.07 -16.33 4.96
CA ALA A 67 -10.19 -17.23 5.19
C ALA A 67 -10.57 -18.02 3.94
N GLN A 68 -10.62 -17.36 2.78
CA GLN A 68 -10.84 -18.02 1.49
C GLN A 68 -9.72 -19.02 1.17
N TYR A 69 -8.46 -18.65 1.39
CA TYR A 69 -7.31 -19.53 1.14
C TYR A 69 -7.35 -20.77 2.03
N VAL A 70 -7.63 -20.62 3.32
CA VAL A 70 -7.77 -21.73 4.28
C VAL A 70 -8.86 -22.71 3.87
N THR A 71 -10.01 -22.21 3.43
CA THR A 71 -11.13 -23.04 2.94
C THR A 71 -10.74 -23.92 1.75
N LEU A 72 -9.72 -23.51 0.98
CA LEU A 72 -9.22 -24.25 -0.17
C LEU A 72 -7.97 -25.07 0.17
N MET A 73 -7.02 -24.52 0.90
CA MET A 73 -5.65 -25.05 0.91
C MET A 73 -5.23 -25.70 2.22
N SER A 74 -5.95 -25.48 3.34
CA SER A 74 -5.71 -26.21 4.59
C SER A 74 -5.77 -27.72 4.39
N ASN A 75 -4.98 -28.47 5.16
CA ASN A 75 -5.05 -29.94 5.19
C ASN A 75 -6.40 -30.42 5.77
N HIS A 76 -7.05 -29.59 6.56
CA HIS A 76 -8.35 -29.81 7.18
C HIS A 76 -9.47 -28.97 6.55
N ALA A 77 -9.31 -28.52 5.30
CA ALA A 77 -10.27 -27.67 4.59
C ALA A 77 -11.67 -28.30 4.48
N ASN A 78 -11.75 -29.64 4.50
CA ASN A 78 -13.02 -30.38 4.52
C ASN A 78 -13.86 -30.08 5.77
N LEU A 79 -13.25 -29.65 6.88
CA LEU A 79 -13.94 -29.32 8.13
C LEU A 79 -14.59 -27.93 8.09
N VAL A 80 -14.26 -27.09 7.14
CA VAL A 80 -14.87 -25.76 7.02
C VAL A 80 -16.28 -25.90 6.45
N ASP A 81 -17.28 -25.42 7.21
CA ASP A 81 -18.67 -25.36 6.76
C ASP A 81 -18.91 -24.16 5.86
N GLU A 82 -18.53 -22.96 6.33
CA GLU A 82 -18.70 -21.74 5.57
C GLU A 82 -17.51 -20.78 5.77
N CYS A 83 -17.22 -20.01 4.72
CA CYS A 83 -16.26 -18.91 4.71
C CYS A 83 -16.98 -17.59 4.48
N HIS A 84 -16.85 -16.66 5.41
CA HIS A 84 -17.41 -15.31 5.32
C HIS A 84 -16.29 -14.29 5.14
N SER A 85 -16.15 -13.78 3.93
CA SER A 85 -15.11 -12.79 3.56
C SER A 85 -15.72 -11.38 3.53
N PHE A 86 -15.19 -10.48 4.34
CA PHE A 86 -15.55 -9.06 4.36
C PHE A 86 -14.48 -8.26 3.64
N ASP A 87 -14.80 -7.65 2.51
CA ASP A 87 -13.86 -6.89 1.66
C ASP A 87 -12.55 -7.62 1.34
N GLY A 88 -12.59 -8.96 1.30
CA GLY A 88 -11.41 -9.77 1.01
C GLY A 88 -11.02 -9.68 -0.45
N GLN A 89 -9.73 -9.40 -0.73
CA GLN A 89 -9.22 -9.46 -2.10
C GLN A 89 -9.28 -10.87 -2.69
N GLY A 90 -9.28 -10.94 -4.04
CA GLY A 90 -9.17 -12.19 -4.78
C GLY A 90 -7.74 -12.71 -4.87
N PHE A 91 -7.47 -13.53 -5.89
CA PHE A 91 -6.25 -14.31 -6.05
C PHE A 91 -5.61 -14.11 -7.42
N SER A 92 -4.37 -14.56 -7.56
CA SER A 92 -3.68 -14.67 -8.85
C SER A 92 -4.25 -15.81 -9.69
N ASP A 93 -3.94 -15.80 -10.99
CA ASP A 93 -4.24 -16.94 -11.88
C ASP A 93 -3.50 -18.20 -11.44
N GLU A 94 -2.27 -18.04 -10.97
CA GLU A 94 -1.41 -19.11 -10.46
C GLU A 94 -2.03 -19.81 -9.22
N ALA A 95 -2.57 -19.00 -8.30
CA ALA A 95 -3.28 -19.52 -7.13
C ALA A 95 -4.54 -20.31 -7.53
N ILE A 96 -5.35 -19.74 -8.42
CA ILE A 96 -6.57 -20.40 -8.90
C ILE A 96 -6.25 -21.71 -9.63
N GLN A 97 -5.19 -21.74 -10.41
CA GLN A 97 -4.72 -22.95 -11.05
C GLN A 97 -4.34 -24.03 -10.01
N SER A 98 -3.60 -23.66 -8.97
CA SER A 98 -3.24 -24.56 -7.86
C SER A 98 -4.48 -25.10 -7.13
N PHE A 99 -5.51 -24.25 -6.90
CA PHE A 99 -6.78 -24.70 -6.31
C PHE A 99 -7.49 -25.75 -7.17
N LYS A 100 -7.54 -25.54 -8.49
CA LYS A 100 -8.12 -26.49 -9.43
C LYS A 100 -7.31 -27.78 -9.54
N GLU A 101 -6.00 -27.71 -9.42
CA GLU A 101 -5.14 -28.91 -9.39
C GLU A 101 -5.40 -29.76 -8.15
N LYS A 102 -5.65 -29.14 -7.00
CA LYS A 102 -5.97 -29.85 -5.75
C LYS A 102 -7.31 -30.59 -5.82
N TYR A 103 -8.34 -29.96 -6.36
CA TYR A 103 -9.72 -30.46 -6.28
C TYR A 103 -10.28 -31.03 -7.58
N GLY A 104 -9.64 -30.79 -8.73
CA GLY A 104 -10.28 -30.87 -10.04
C GLY A 104 -11.33 -29.77 -10.23
N GLU A 105 -11.79 -29.55 -11.45
CA GLU A 105 -12.72 -28.43 -11.74
C GLU A 105 -14.05 -28.57 -10.96
N GLU A 106 -14.65 -29.78 -10.94
CA GLU A 106 -15.92 -30.01 -10.24
C GLU A 106 -15.77 -29.83 -8.71
N GLY A 107 -14.74 -30.43 -8.11
CA GLY A 107 -14.48 -30.31 -6.68
C GLY A 107 -14.16 -28.88 -6.25
N TYR A 108 -13.44 -28.15 -7.07
CA TYR A 108 -13.19 -26.74 -6.86
C TYR A 108 -14.50 -25.94 -6.79
N GLN A 109 -15.40 -26.13 -7.77
CA GLN A 109 -16.70 -25.46 -7.78
C GLN A 109 -17.57 -25.81 -6.55
N GLU A 110 -17.51 -27.05 -6.05
CA GLU A 110 -18.22 -27.43 -4.83
C GLU A 110 -17.69 -26.72 -3.59
N VAL A 111 -16.36 -26.57 -3.46
CA VAL A 111 -15.76 -25.80 -2.34
C VAL A 111 -16.18 -24.33 -2.39
N LEU A 112 -16.23 -23.73 -3.57
CA LEU A 112 -16.61 -22.32 -3.70
C LEU A 112 -18.04 -22.02 -3.22
N LYS A 113 -18.95 -22.98 -3.25
CA LYS A 113 -20.33 -22.81 -2.74
C LYS A 113 -20.41 -22.49 -1.26
N LYS A 114 -19.36 -22.82 -0.49
CA LYS A 114 -19.24 -22.53 0.94
C LYS A 114 -18.78 -21.09 1.23
N MET A 115 -18.46 -20.31 0.20
CA MET A 115 -17.88 -18.98 0.35
C MET A 115 -18.90 -17.86 0.12
N TYR A 116 -18.92 -16.90 1.03
CA TYR A 116 -19.79 -15.74 1.00
C TYR A 116 -18.95 -14.45 1.10
N GLY A 117 -19.24 -13.50 0.23
CA GLY A 117 -18.58 -12.19 0.20
C GLY A 117 -19.53 -11.09 0.64
N TYR A 118 -19.09 -10.27 1.58
CA TYR A 118 -19.76 -9.04 2.01
C TYR A 118 -18.82 -7.89 1.72
N ASN A 119 -19.17 -7.11 0.71
CA ASN A 119 -18.26 -6.13 0.12
C ASN A 119 -18.83 -4.73 0.26
N GLY A 120 -18.05 -3.80 0.79
CA GLY A 120 -18.38 -2.37 0.73
C GLY A 120 -18.54 -1.93 -0.73
N ALA A 121 -19.65 -1.27 -1.05
CA ALA A 121 -19.98 -0.90 -2.43
C ALA A 121 -18.87 -0.05 -3.11
N ASN A 122 -18.23 0.83 -2.35
CA ASN A 122 -17.14 1.68 -2.83
C ASN A 122 -15.75 1.27 -2.30
N ASP A 123 -15.62 0.09 -1.75
CA ASP A 123 -14.34 -0.44 -1.30
C ASP A 123 -13.38 -0.64 -2.47
N TYR A 124 -12.08 -0.41 -2.23
CA TYR A 124 -11.04 -0.49 -3.25
C TYR A 124 -10.18 -1.75 -3.15
N VAL A 125 -10.38 -2.59 -2.11
CA VAL A 125 -9.59 -3.82 -1.88
C VAL A 125 -10.31 -5.05 -2.38
N ASN A 126 -11.62 -5.19 -2.13
CA ASN A 126 -12.37 -6.37 -2.57
C ASN A 126 -12.28 -6.64 -4.09
N PRO A 127 -12.07 -5.65 -4.99
CA PRO A 127 -11.91 -5.92 -6.42
C PRO A 127 -10.49 -6.36 -6.83
N LEU A 128 -9.51 -6.37 -5.90
CA LEU A 128 -8.12 -6.71 -6.24
C LEU A 128 -7.96 -8.21 -6.51
N GLY A 129 -7.24 -8.56 -7.57
CA GLY A 129 -7.06 -9.95 -8.00
C GLY A 129 -8.31 -10.55 -8.63
N ASN A 130 -8.29 -11.86 -8.85
CA ASN A 130 -9.44 -12.58 -9.39
C ASN A 130 -10.35 -13.04 -8.26
N THR A 131 -11.59 -12.58 -8.25
CA THR A 131 -12.61 -13.03 -7.30
C THR A 131 -12.98 -14.48 -7.57
N ILE A 132 -12.95 -15.30 -6.53
CA ILE A 132 -13.31 -16.73 -6.60
C ILE A 132 -14.68 -17.03 -5.99
N ILE A 133 -15.21 -16.16 -5.14
CA ILE A 133 -16.53 -16.32 -4.54
C ILE A 133 -17.60 -16.27 -5.63
N PRO A 134 -18.53 -17.23 -5.68
CA PRO A 134 -19.61 -17.21 -6.64
C PRO A 134 -20.40 -15.91 -6.59
N LYS A 135 -20.74 -15.37 -7.75
CA LYS A 135 -21.38 -14.06 -7.86
C LYS A 135 -22.68 -13.96 -7.08
N GLU A 136 -23.46 -15.05 -7.03
CA GLU A 136 -24.68 -15.16 -6.26
C GLU A 136 -24.48 -15.14 -4.74
N ASN A 137 -23.27 -15.39 -4.27
CA ASN A 137 -22.87 -15.36 -2.86
C ASN A 137 -22.19 -14.05 -2.47
N ILE A 138 -22.07 -13.08 -3.39
CA ILE A 138 -21.49 -11.76 -3.12
C ILE A 138 -22.61 -10.77 -2.88
N LYS A 139 -22.52 -10.05 -1.76
CA LYS A 139 -23.39 -8.93 -1.43
C LYS A 139 -22.57 -7.64 -1.35
N TYR A 140 -23.02 -6.61 -2.04
CA TYR A 140 -22.48 -5.27 -1.86
C TYR A 140 -23.31 -4.54 -0.80
N ILE A 141 -22.63 -3.97 0.16
CA ILE A 141 -23.22 -3.29 1.31
C ILE A 141 -23.01 -1.78 1.13
N ASP A 142 -24.10 -1.00 1.26
CA ASP A 142 -23.99 0.45 1.26
C ASP A 142 -23.24 0.89 2.54
N THR A 143 -22.13 1.59 2.34
CA THR A 143 -21.23 1.95 3.42
C THR A 143 -21.55 3.32 4.00
N VAL A 144 -21.44 3.45 5.31
CA VAL A 144 -21.63 4.72 6.00
C VAL A 144 -20.51 5.69 5.59
N PRO A 145 -20.84 6.93 5.18
CA PRO A 145 -19.82 7.90 4.79
C PRO A 145 -18.79 8.15 5.89
N ASN A 146 -17.51 8.02 5.56
CA ASN A 146 -16.45 8.42 6.47
C ASN A 146 -16.40 9.95 6.58
N PRO A 147 -16.40 10.53 7.79
CA PRO A 147 -16.31 11.96 8.01
C PRO A 147 -14.96 12.58 7.65
N GLY A 148 -13.94 11.75 7.35
CA GLY A 148 -12.60 12.18 6.95
C GLY A 148 -12.58 13.01 5.67
N SER A 149 -11.44 13.63 5.38
CA SER A 149 -11.23 14.41 4.15
C SER A 149 -10.01 13.92 3.38
N GLY A 150 -10.00 14.14 2.07
CA GLY A 150 -8.88 13.74 1.21
C GLY A 150 -8.62 12.24 1.25
N PHE A 151 -7.40 11.84 1.47
CA PHE A 151 -7.02 10.42 1.48
C PHE A 151 -7.60 9.66 2.68
N ASP A 152 -7.76 10.27 3.84
CA ASP A 152 -8.38 9.61 4.99
C ASP A 152 -9.82 9.18 4.66
N LYS A 153 -10.52 9.99 3.85
CA LYS A 153 -11.83 9.62 3.29
C LYS A 153 -11.74 8.43 2.33
N PHE A 154 -10.72 8.40 1.48
CA PHE A 154 -10.48 7.27 0.57
C PHE A 154 -10.12 6.00 1.35
N ALA A 155 -9.14 6.07 2.25
CA ALA A 155 -8.76 4.94 3.10
C ALA A 155 -9.92 4.42 3.93
N GLY A 156 -10.76 5.33 4.40
CA GLY A 156 -11.98 4.99 5.15
C GLY A 156 -13.03 4.20 4.36
N LEU A 157 -12.98 4.19 3.04
CA LEU A 157 -13.89 3.34 2.24
C LEU A 157 -13.67 1.83 2.47
N HIS A 158 -12.50 1.45 3.00
CA HIS A 158 -12.13 0.07 3.31
C HIS A 158 -12.23 -0.28 4.80
N MET A 159 -12.62 0.64 5.66
CA MET A 159 -12.70 0.37 7.09
C MET A 159 -13.96 -0.44 7.40
N GLU A 160 -13.81 -1.51 8.19
CA GLU A 160 -14.91 -2.41 8.56
C GLU A 160 -16.09 -1.69 9.22
N GLU A 161 -15.84 -0.64 9.99
CA GLU A 161 -16.89 0.14 10.64
C GLU A 161 -17.82 0.86 9.64
N GLN A 162 -17.40 1.01 8.40
CA GLN A 162 -18.23 1.61 7.35
C GLN A 162 -19.32 0.66 6.84
N MET A 163 -19.17 -0.63 7.04
CA MET A 163 -20.14 -1.65 6.64
C MET A 163 -21.29 -1.79 7.63
N PHE A 164 -21.15 -1.27 8.85
CA PHE A 164 -22.15 -1.39 9.91
C PHE A 164 -23.01 -0.14 10.03
N GLN A 165 -24.30 -0.33 10.34
CA GLN A 165 -25.17 0.78 10.69
C GLN A 165 -24.65 1.49 11.95
N ARG A 166 -25.01 2.77 12.13
CA ARG A 166 -24.65 3.56 13.30
C ARG A 166 -25.87 3.85 14.16
N ASP A 167 -25.66 3.86 15.47
CA ASP A 167 -26.65 4.32 16.42
C ASP A 167 -26.84 5.88 16.36
N GLU A 168 -27.76 6.40 17.16
CA GLU A 168 -28.03 7.84 17.27
C GLU A 168 -26.84 8.67 17.78
N ASN A 169 -25.84 8.03 18.41
CA ASN A 169 -24.61 8.64 18.90
C ASN A 169 -23.46 8.51 17.88
N GLY A 170 -23.69 7.85 16.73
CA GLY A 170 -22.72 7.64 15.67
C GLY A 170 -21.80 6.43 15.87
N ASN A 171 -22.06 5.56 16.87
CA ASN A 171 -21.28 4.33 17.07
C ASN A 171 -21.73 3.26 16.09
N ALA A 172 -20.78 2.48 15.54
CA ALA A 172 -21.10 1.34 14.73
C ALA A 172 -21.87 0.28 15.53
N ILE A 173 -22.96 -0.22 14.98
CA ILE A 173 -23.75 -1.33 15.53
C ILE A 173 -23.61 -2.55 14.63
N ALA A 174 -23.71 -3.75 15.20
CA ALA A 174 -23.49 -5.01 14.49
C ALA A 174 -24.67 -5.40 13.57
N VAL A 175 -25.09 -4.46 12.70
CA VAL A 175 -26.10 -4.66 11.68
C VAL A 175 -25.50 -4.15 10.37
N LEU A 176 -25.35 -5.02 9.39
CA LEU A 176 -24.86 -4.65 8.06
C LEU A 176 -25.77 -3.58 7.44
N GLY A 177 -25.18 -2.67 6.70
CA GLY A 177 -25.90 -1.71 5.88
C GLY A 177 -26.84 -2.38 4.88
N GLU A 178 -27.59 -1.57 4.14
CA GLU A 178 -28.49 -2.08 3.11
C GLU A 178 -27.70 -2.70 1.93
N GLU A 179 -28.23 -3.77 1.35
CA GLU A 179 -27.67 -4.40 0.16
C GLU A 179 -27.85 -3.46 -1.04
N THR A 180 -26.82 -3.28 -1.83
CA THR A 180 -26.78 -2.39 -2.99
C THR A 180 -25.99 -3.00 -4.14
N GLU A 181 -25.70 -2.21 -5.16
CA GLU A 181 -24.76 -2.59 -6.23
C GLU A 181 -23.37 -2.03 -5.97
N GLN A 182 -22.37 -2.58 -6.65
CA GLN A 182 -21.02 -2.03 -6.63
C GLN A 182 -21.02 -0.56 -7.06
N GLY A 183 -20.47 0.30 -6.22
CA GLY A 183 -20.41 1.74 -6.43
C GLY A 183 -19.29 2.17 -7.38
N VAL A 184 -19.19 3.47 -7.63
CA VAL A 184 -18.26 4.05 -8.60
C VAL A 184 -16.80 3.74 -8.27
N MET A 185 -16.41 3.87 -6.99
CA MET A 185 -15.03 3.58 -6.58
C MET A 185 -14.72 2.09 -6.67
N GLY A 186 -15.64 1.22 -6.28
CA GLY A 186 -15.49 -0.22 -6.45
C GLY A 186 -15.34 -0.61 -7.92
N LYS A 187 -16.16 -0.06 -8.82
CA LYS A 187 -16.03 -0.27 -10.27
C LYS A 187 -14.70 0.24 -10.84
N PHE A 188 -14.24 1.40 -10.36
CA PHE A 188 -12.94 1.94 -10.78
C PHE A 188 -11.78 1.04 -10.31
N SER A 189 -11.82 0.57 -9.07
CA SER A 189 -10.81 -0.36 -8.55
C SER A 189 -10.85 -1.73 -9.27
N ALA A 190 -12.04 -2.21 -9.62
CA ALA A 190 -12.20 -3.41 -10.44
C ALA A 190 -11.53 -3.24 -11.82
N PHE A 191 -11.77 -2.10 -12.48
CA PHE A 191 -11.10 -1.78 -13.74
C PHE A 191 -9.57 -1.78 -13.62
N LEU A 192 -9.02 -1.14 -12.57
CA LEU A 192 -7.56 -1.16 -12.32
C LEU A 192 -7.05 -2.56 -12.05
N SER A 193 -7.78 -3.37 -11.30
CA SER A 193 -7.43 -4.76 -11.02
C SER A 193 -7.46 -5.61 -12.30
N GLU A 194 -8.51 -5.54 -13.11
CA GLU A 194 -8.61 -6.22 -14.40
C GLU A 194 -7.46 -5.84 -15.33
N PHE A 195 -7.12 -4.55 -15.39
CA PHE A 195 -5.97 -4.09 -16.15
C PHE A 195 -4.67 -4.75 -15.65
N LEU A 196 -4.39 -4.71 -14.33
CA LEU A 196 -3.20 -5.34 -13.74
C LEU A 196 -3.15 -6.83 -14.03
N MET A 197 -4.26 -7.53 -13.85
CA MET A 197 -4.36 -8.98 -14.09
C MET A 197 -4.19 -9.36 -15.57
N SER A 198 -4.46 -8.44 -16.51
CA SER A 198 -4.24 -8.65 -17.95
C SER A 198 -2.78 -8.50 -18.39
N LEU A 199 -1.92 -7.94 -17.54
CA LEU A 199 -0.51 -7.73 -17.88
C LEU A 199 0.29 -9.03 -17.91
N PRO A 200 1.39 -9.08 -18.70
CA PRO A 200 2.39 -10.15 -18.59
C PRO A 200 2.90 -10.29 -17.15
N PRO A 201 3.26 -11.49 -16.68
CA PRO A 201 3.61 -11.73 -15.28
C PRO A 201 4.64 -10.76 -14.70
N GLU A 202 5.75 -10.49 -15.39
CA GLU A 202 6.80 -9.56 -14.92
C GLU A 202 6.28 -8.12 -14.75
N GLU A 203 5.43 -7.66 -15.67
CA GLU A 203 4.83 -6.32 -15.61
C GLU A 203 3.77 -6.24 -14.51
N ARG A 204 3.00 -7.31 -14.34
CA ARG A 204 2.00 -7.44 -13.25
C ARG A 204 2.66 -7.42 -11.89
N ASP A 205 3.74 -8.19 -11.70
CA ASP A 205 4.52 -8.21 -10.47
C ASP A 205 5.06 -6.83 -10.13
N ALA A 206 5.71 -6.17 -11.09
CA ALA A 206 6.26 -4.84 -10.90
C ALA A 206 5.18 -3.80 -10.55
N ALA A 207 4.01 -3.87 -11.20
CA ALA A 207 2.90 -2.98 -10.94
C ALA A 207 2.28 -3.21 -9.56
N ALA A 208 2.02 -4.47 -9.19
CA ALA A 208 1.49 -4.83 -7.89
C ALA A 208 2.45 -4.40 -6.77
N MET A 209 3.75 -4.71 -6.91
CA MET A 209 4.77 -4.29 -5.95
C MET A 209 4.87 -2.78 -5.82
N PHE A 210 4.79 -2.04 -6.94
CA PHE A 210 4.83 -0.58 -6.93
C PHE A 210 3.66 0.02 -6.14
N VAL A 211 2.44 -0.42 -6.41
CA VAL A 211 1.22 0.06 -5.75
C VAL A 211 1.23 -0.32 -4.26
N MET A 212 1.54 -1.56 -3.94
CA MET A 212 1.48 -2.05 -2.56
C MET A 212 2.61 -1.51 -1.68
N GLN A 213 3.81 -1.27 -2.25
CA GLN A 213 4.88 -0.57 -1.53
C GLN A 213 4.46 0.86 -1.15
N PHE A 214 3.66 1.52 -1.99
CA PHE A 214 3.12 2.81 -1.66
C PHE A 214 2.13 2.74 -0.48
N MET A 215 1.23 1.78 -0.50
CA MET A 215 0.29 1.55 0.60
C MET A 215 1.04 1.22 1.89
N GLU A 216 2.06 0.36 1.84
CA GLU A 216 2.91 0.01 2.96
C GLU A 216 3.60 1.24 3.58
N LEU A 217 4.24 2.08 2.76
CA LEU A 217 4.93 3.30 3.22
C LEU A 217 4.00 4.32 3.86
N ARG A 218 2.71 4.22 3.59
CA ARG A 218 1.71 5.14 4.11
C ARG A 218 1.07 4.67 5.41
N ASP A 219 0.75 3.38 5.50
CA ASP A 219 0.09 2.77 6.67
C ASP A 219 1.06 2.60 7.86
N VAL A 220 2.33 2.65 7.54
CA VAL A 220 3.37 2.49 8.54
C VAL A 220 3.33 3.63 9.53
N GLY A 221 2.76 3.34 10.68
CA GLY A 221 2.93 4.10 11.90
C GLY A 221 4.42 4.11 12.33
N GLU A 222 4.74 4.60 13.51
CA GLU A 222 6.09 4.87 14.03
C GLU A 222 7.08 3.69 14.06
N GLY A 223 6.98 2.65 13.26
CA GLY A 223 7.89 1.51 13.29
C GLY A 223 7.98 0.64 12.05
N GLY A 224 7.12 0.83 11.10
CA GLY A 224 7.06 -0.07 9.95
C GLY A 224 8.19 0.11 8.95
N GLY A 225 8.64 -0.97 8.37
CA GLY A 225 9.67 -1.04 7.35
C GLY A 225 9.11 -0.99 5.93
N ALA A 226 9.97 -0.66 4.97
CA ALA A 226 9.65 -0.78 3.54
C ALA A 226 9.75 -2.23 3.04
N LEU A 227 9.63 -3.21 3.95
CA LEU A 227 9.79 -4.63 3.65
C LEU A 227 8.46 -5.34 3.88
N GLY A 228 8.11 -6.24 2.97
CA GLY A 228 7.08 -7.22 3.18
C GLY A 228 7.39 -8.18 4.34
N VAL A 229 6.39 -8.90 4.80
CA VAL A 229 6.53 -9.88 5.90
C VAL A 229 7.54 -10.98 5.60
N ASP A 230 7.79 -11.27 4.34
CA ASP A 230 8.80 -12.22 3.84
C ASP A 230 10.16 -11.57 3.52
N GLY A 231 10.33 -10.29 3.81
CA GLY A 231 11.53 -9.52 3.51
C GLY A 231 11.60 -8.98 2.08
N THR A 232 10.57 -9.18 1.26
CA THR A 232 10.51 -8.63 -0.10
C THR A 232 10.37 -7.11 -0.08
N SER A 233 10.92 -6.43 -1.09
CA SER A 233 10.76 -4.99 -1.27
C SER A 233 10.78 -4.63 -2.74
N LEU A 234 10.18 -3.48 -3.04
CA LEU A 234 10.23 -2.89 -4.38
C LEU A 234 11.68 -2.65 -4.80
N THR A 235 12.05 -3.18 -5.97
CA THR A 235 13.39 -3.02 -6.55
C THR A 235 13.43 -1.86 -7.55
N SER A 236 14.65 -1.42 -7.88
CA SER A 236 14.82 -0.43 -8.96
C SER A 236 14.39 -0.98 -10.33
N GLY A 237 14.48 -2.31 -10.52
CA GLY A 237 14.01 -3.01 -11.72
C GLY A 237 12.50 -2.92 -11.85
N ASP A 238 11.75 -3.16 -10.77
CA ASP A 238 10.28 -3.07 -10.75
C ASP A 238 9.82 -1.64 -11.07
N ILE A 239 10.47 -0.64 -10.49
CA ILE A 239 10.18 0.77 -10.77
C ILE A 239 10.41 1.09 -12.25
N TYR A 240 11.54 0.65 -12.81
CA TYR A 240 11.86 0.87 -14.22
C TYR A 240 10.83 0.18 -15.13
N LEU A 241 10.50 -1.07 -14.85
CA LEU A 241 9.54 -1.85 -15.63
C LEU A 241 8.15 -1.20 -15.56
N PHE A 242 7.73 -0.78 -14.37
CA PHE A 242 6.46 -0.08 -14.19
C PHE A 242 6.39 1.20 -15.01
N ILE A 243 7.40 2.05 -14.92
CA ILE A 243 7.43 3.35 -15.63
C ILE A 243 7.48 3.18 -17.14
N GLU A 244 8.34 2.28 -17.63
CA GLU A 244 8.60 2.13 -19.06
C GLU A 244 7.55 1.30 -19.81
N ARG A 245 6.92 0.33 -19.13
CA ARG A 245 6.03 -0.61 -19.79
C ARG A 245 4.59 -0.59 -19.29
N VAL A 246 4.38 -0.45 -17.98
CA VAL A 246 3.04 -0.52 -17.39
C VAL A 246 2.32 0.81 -17.46
N LEU A 247 2.99 1.88 -17.05
CA LEU A 247 2.39 3.21 -16.98
C LEU A 247 1.83 3.72 -18.31
N PRO A 248 2.52 3.61 -19.46
CA PRO A 248 1.96 4.00 -20.76
C PRO A 248 0.67 3.22 -21.08
N LYS A 249 0.68 1.89 -20.90
CA LYS A 249 -0.50 1.04 -21.16
C LYS A 249 -1.68 1.41 -20.23
N LEU A 250 -1.40 1.67 -18.95
CA LEU A 250 -2.41 2.11 -18.00
C LEU A 250 -3.05 3.44 -18.42
N LEU A 251 -2.21 4.39 -18.86
CA LEU A 251 -2.70 5.69 -19.31
C LEU A 251 -3.56 5.58 -20.57
N ASP A 252 -3.18 4.73 -21.51
CA ASP A 252 -3.96 4.47 -22.73
C ASP A 252 -5.29 3.80 -22.36
N ALA A 253 -5.27 2.75 -21.54
CA ALA A 253 -6.48 2.08 -21.07
C ALA A 253 -7.42 3.04 -20.28
N MET A 254 -6.86 3.91 -19.45
CA MET A 254 -7.66 4.91 -18.71
C MET A 254 -8.29 5.95 -19.65
N LEU A 255 -7.59 6.38 -20.70
CA LEU A 255 -8.14 7.33 -21.67
C LEU A 255 -9.35 6.75 -22.42
N GLU A 256 -9.27 5.51 -22.84
CA GLU A 256 -10.34 4.87 -23.59
C GLU A 256 -11.57 4.51 -22.76
N GLU A 257 -11.36 3.90 -21.58
CA GLU A 257 -12.47 3.36 -20.79
C GLU A 257 -13.03 4.33 -19.75
N VAL A 258 -12.20 5.18 -19.13
CA VAL A 258 -12.68 6.13 -18.12
C VAL A 258 -13.58 7.19 -18.74
N LEU A 259 -13.30 7.59 -19.98
CA LEU A 259 -14.19 8.49 -20.74
C LEU A 259 -15.55 7.84 -21.05
N GLU A 260 -15.54 6.56 -21.41
CA GLU A 260 -16.73 5.87 -21.88
C GLU A 260 -17.62 5.33 -20.76
N LYS A 261 -17.04 4.66 -19.76
CA LYS A 261 -17.77 3.96 -18.69
C LYS A 261 -18.18 4.86 -17.51
N PHE A 262 -17.42 5.90 -17.21
CA PHE A 262 -17.67 6.74 -16.02
C PHE A 262 -18.33 8.08 -16.32
N GLY A 263 -18.65 8.35 -17.58
CA GLY A 263 -19.31 9.59 -18.00
C GLY A 263 -18.52 10.85 -17.64
N LEU A 264 -17.21 10.72 -17.44
CA LEU A 264 -16.31 11.84 -17.20
C LEU A 264 -16.06 12.55 -18.54
N ASP A 265 -16.14 13.87 -18.53
CA ASP A 265 -15.67 14.63 -19.67
C ASP A 265 -14.14 14.50 -19.84
N LYS A 266 -13.66 14.82 -21.04
CA LYS A 266 -12.24 14.69 -21.37
C LYS A 266 -11.34 15.45 -20.39
N GLU A 267 -11.79 16.61 -19.90
CA GLU A 267 -11.03 17.44 -18.95
C GLU A 267 -10.92 16.78 -17.57
N ALA A 268 -12.01 16.15 -17.09
CA ALA A 268 -12.03 15.41 -15.85
C ALA A 268 -11.14 14.13 -15.92
N ALA A 269 -11.14 13.44 -17.05
CA ALA A 269 -10.29 12.29 -17.30
C ALA A 269 -8.79 12.68 -17.35
N GLU A 270 -8.44 13.75 -18.06
CA GLU A 270 -7.08 14.29 -18.11
C GLU A 270 -6.59 14.72 -16.72
N ARG A 271 -7.46 15.29 -15.89
CA ARG A 271 -7.17 15.66 -14.50
C ARG A 271 -6.92 14.43 -13.63
N LEU A 272 -7.73 13.37 -13.79
CA LEU A 272 -7.54 12.11 -13.06
C LEU A 272 -6.22 11.44 -13.46
N ILE A 273 -5.88 11.42 -14.75
CA ILE A 273 -4.62 10.91 -15.26
C ILE A 273 -3.42 11.72 -14.70
N LEU A 274 -3.55 13.03 -14.67
CA LEU A 274 -2.52 13.89 -14.05
C LEU A 274 -2.38 13.62 -12.56
N LEU A 275 -3.49 13.38 -11.86
CA LEU A 275 -3.49 12.98 -10.44
C LEU A 275 -2.78 11.64 -10.21
N VAL A 276 -3.07 10.65 -11.05
CA VAL A 276 -2.43 9.33 -10.99
C VAL A 276 -0.94 9.47 -11.28
N LYS A 277 -0.56 10.23 -12.31
CA LYS A 277 0.86 10.54 -12.62
C LYS A 277 1.57 11.19 -11.44
N LEU A 278 1.00 12.22 -10.84
CA LEU A 278 1.55 12.91 -9.67
C LEU A 278 1.63 11.99 -8.45
N TRP A 279 0.59 11.19 -8.22
CA TRP A 279 0.54 10.22 -7.13
C TRP A 279 1.64 9.17 -7.26
N MET A 280 1.84 8.61 -8.44
CA MET A 280 2.94 7.68 -8.72
C MET A 280 4.30 8.32 -8.47
N ILE A 281 4.44 9.57 -8.83
CA ILE A 281 5.63 10.38 -8.60
C ILE A 281 5.95 10.47 -7.10
N PHE A 282 5.02 10.82 -6.27
CA PHE A 282 5.26 10.94 -4.84
C PHE A 282 5.46 9.59 -4.12
N ALA A 283 4.95 8.51 -4.71
CA ALA A 283 5.04 7.18 -4.15
C ALA A 283 6.43 6.54 -4.27
N SER A 284 7.13 6.76 -5.39
CA SER A 284 8.31 5.95 -5.71
C SER A 284 9.58 6.27 -4.90
N GLY A 285 9.69 7.43 -4.28
CA GLY A 285 10.87 7.83 -3.48
C GLY A 285 12.25 7.66 -4.13
N LYS A 286 12.32 7.00 -5.31
CA LYS A 286 13.53 6.74 -6.10
C LYS A 286 13.26 7.19 -7.53
N TRP A 287 13.92 8.25 -7.99
CA TRP A 287 13.50 8.98 -9.20
C TRP A 287 14.58 9.07 -10.27
N GLU A 288 14.19 8.85 -11.51
CA GLU A 288 14.91 9.44 -12.61
C GLU A 288 14.46 10.90 -12.79
N TYR A 289 15.37 11.81 -12.51
CA TYR A 289 15.16 13.27 -12.59
C TYR A 289 14.48 13.72 -13.89
N LYS A 290 14.71 13.03 -15.02
CA LYS A 290 14.10 13.38 -16.32
C LYS A 290 12.59 13.26 -16.33
N LEU A 291 12.02 12.22 -15.70
CA LEU A 291 10.57 12.00 -15.64
C LEU A 291 9.89 13.01 -14.74
N VAL A 292 10.48 13.25 -13.58
CA VAL A 292 10.00 14.27 -12.62
C VAL A 292 10.03 15.64 -13.29
N LYS A 293 11.12 15.96 -13.99
CA LYS A 293 11.25 17.23 -14.70
C LYS A 293 10.19 17.41 -15.78
N ALA A 294 9.98 16.41 -16.62
CA ALA A 294 8.98 16.45 -17.69
C ALA A 294 7.57 16.76 -17.16
N LEU A 295 7.21 16.15 -16.02
CA LEU A 295 5.91 16.36 -15.39
C LEU A 295 5.79 17.71 -14.66
N ILE A 296 6.87 18.18 -14.06
CA ILE A 296 6.92 19.55 -13.50
C ILE A 296 6.80 20.59 -14.61
N ASP A 297 7.47 20.38 -15.74
CA ASP A 297 7.40 21.27 -16.89
C ASP A 297 5.98 21.31 -17.47
N GLU A 298 5.32 20.16 -17.63
CA GLU A 298 3.92 20.05 -18.08
C GLU A 298 2.94 20.75 -17.11
N LEU A 299 3.13 20.55 -15.79
CA LEU A 299 2.35 21.24 -14.77
C LEU A 299 2.54 22.75 -14.81
N LYS A 300 3.77 23.22 -15.04
CA LYS A 300 4.08 24.65 -15.17
C LYS A 300 3.38 25.25 -16.38
N GLU A 301 3.45 24.61 -17.55
CA GLU A 301 2.77 25.09 -18.75
C GLU A 301 1.27 25.24 -18.52
N ARG A 302 0.62 24.20 -17.95
CA ARG A 302 -0.81 24.26 -17.67
C ARG A 302 -1.19 25.31 -16.61
N LEU A 303 -0.35 25.52 -15.59
CA LEU A 303 -0.58 26.56 -14.60
C LEU A 303 -0.42 27.97 -15.21
N LEU A 304 0.49 28.15 -16.16
CA LEU A 304 0.68 29.43 -16.87
C LEU A 304 -0.47 29.71 -17.84
N GLU A 305 -1.04 28.69 -18.47
CA GLU A 305 -2.23 28.81 -19.32
C GLU A 305 -3.49 29.28 -18.55
N LEU A 306 -3.56 28.98 -17.24
CA LEU A 306 -4.68 29.39 -16.38
C LEU A 306 -4.65 30.88 -15.94
N GLY A 307 -3.57 31.61 -16.23
CA GLY A 307 -3.48 33.07 -16.09
C GLY A 307 -2.98 33.59 -14.75
N HIS A 308 -3.03 34.91 -14.58
CA HIS A 308 -2.50 35.63 -13.42
C HIS A 308 -3.06 35.14 -12.09
N GLY A 309 -2.21 34.70 -11.20
CA GLY A 309 -2.51 34.11 -9.88
C GLY A 309 -1.78 32.79 -9.63
N TYR A 310 -1.37 32.08 -10.69
CA TYR A 310 -0.67 30.81 -10.59
C TYR A 310 0.86 30.89 -10.65
N GLU A 311 1.41 32.08 -10.86
CA GLU A 311 2.87 32.33 -10.89
C GLU A 311 3.57 31.90 -9.58
N LEU A 312 2.89 32.02 -8.44
CA LEU A 312 3.40 31.57 -7.15
C LEU A 312 3.47 30.03 -7.06
N ALA A 313 2.48 29.34 -7.63
CA ALA A 313 2.46 27.88 -7.70
C ALA A 313 3.55 27.36 -8.66
N ALA A 314 3.75 28.02 -9.81
CA ALA A 314 4.84 27.72 -10.73
C ALA A 314 6.23 27.90 -10.08
N LYS A 315 6.44 28.97 -9.31
CA LYS A 315 7.68 29.18 -8.54
C LYS A 315 7.89 28.16 -7.42
N ALA A 316 6.81 27.66 -6.81
CA ALA A 316 6.89 26.58 -5.83
C ALA A 316 7.33 25.26 -6.49
N LEU A 317 6.88 24.99 -7.71
CA LEU A 317 7.31 23.85 -8.51
C LEU A 317 8.78 23.95 -8.91
N ASP A 318 9.31 25.16 -9.24
CA ASP A 318 10.74 25.36 -9.48
C ASP A 318 11.59 25.04 -8.24
N SER A 319 11.10 25.44 -7.08
CA SER A 319 11.78 25.14 -5.81
C SER A 319 11.75 23.63 -5.48
N LEU A 320 10.65 22.95 -5.80
CA LEU A 320 10.50 21.50 -5.66
C LEU A 320 11.44 20.76 -6.62
N GLU A 321 11.52 21.18 -7.88
CA GLU A 321 12.44 20.61 -8.89
C GLU A 321 13.90 20.67 -8.43
N LYS A 322 14.33 21.84 -7.94
CA LYS A 322 15.69 22.04 -7.44
C LYS A 322 15.99 21.13 -6.25
N TRP A 323 15.06 21.04 -5.31
CA TRP A 323 15.18 20.18 -4.13
C TRP A 323 15.27 18.69 -4.51
N ILE A 324 14.42 18.20 -5.42
CA ILE A 324 14.45 16.82 -5.91
C ILE A 324 15.81 16.51 -6.56
N LYS A 325 16.33 17.42 -7.40
CA LYS A 325 17.64 17.26 -8.04
C LYS A 325 18.77 17.12 -7.02
N GLU A 326 18.78 17.95 -5.98
CA GLU A 326 19.77 17.89 -4.91
C GLU A 326 19.69 16.55 -4.14
N LYS A 327 18.47 16.04 -3.90
CA LYS A 327 18.26 14.74 -3.24
C LYS A 327 18.75 13.57 -4.07
N ILE A 328 18.46 13.54 -5.37
CA ILE A 328 18.93 12.48 -6.29
C ILE A 328 20.47 12.44 -6.33
N GLU A 329 21.13 13.58 -6.43
CA GLU A 329 22.61 13.63 -6.43
C GLU A 329 23.21 13.16 -5.09
N LEU A 330 22.57 13.47 -3.97
CA LEU A 330 22.97 12.96 -2.66
C LEU A 330 22.88 11.42 -2.58
N ILE A 331 21.79 10.84 -3.05
CA ILE A 331 21.57 9.40 -3.07
C ILE A 331 22.59 8.72 -4.00
N LYS A 332 22.83 9.26 -5.20
CA LYS A 332 23.83 8.74 -6.13
C LYS A 332 25.24 8.75 -5.52
N SER A 333 25.63 9.84 -4.86
CA SER A 333 26.94 9.93 -4.20
C SER A 333 27.11 8.93 -3.08
N TRP A 334 26.03 8.60 -2.37
CA TRP A 334 26.03 7.58 -1.32
C TRP A 334 26.22 6.16 -1.88
N PHE A 335 25.53 5.82 -2.98
CA PHE A 335 25.69 4.53 -3.65
C PHE A 335 27.05 4.37 -4.33
N GLN A 336 27.64 5.43 -4.89
CA GLN A 336 28.99 5.37 -5.46
C GLN A 336 30.06 5.12 -4.40
N LYS A 337 29.95 5.70 -3.21
CA LYS A 337 30.87 5.42 -2.10
C LYS A 337 30.79 3.97 -1.57
N GLN A 338 29.65 3.29 -1.70
CA GLN A 338 29.55 1.87 -1.31
C GLN A 338 30.22 0.91 -2.32
N ASN A 339 30.24 1.25 -3.61
CA ASN A 339 30.85 0.42 -4.64
C ASN A 339 32.39 0.49 -4.69
N ASP A 340 33.00 1.53 -4.13
CA ASP A 340 34.46 1.69 -4.10
C ASP A 340 35.15 1.01 -2.92
N SER A 341 34.39 0.40 -1.99
CA SER A 341 34.94 -0.29 -0.81
C SER A 341 34.75 -1.82 -0.87
N SER A 342 35.38 -2.47 -1.85
CA SER A 342 35.47 -3.95 -1.89
C SER A 342 36.77 -4.46 -1.26
N ASP A 343 36.89 -4.37 0.04
CA ASP A 343 37.86 -5.15 0.79
C ASP A 343 37.26 -5.65 2.11
N TYR A 344 36.87 -6.92 2.13
CA TYR A 344 36.16 -7.58 3.25
C TYR A 344 37.09 -8.16 4.32
N SER A 345 38.35 -7.74 4.41
CA SER A 345 39.31 -8.35 5.32
C SER A 345 39.42 -7.72 6.71
N SER A 346 38.79 -6.57 6.96
CA SER A 346 38.70 -6.00 8.32
C SER A 346 37.47 -5.10 8.47
N PHE A 347 36.60 -5.44 9.42
CA PHE A 347 35.43 -4.63 9.77
C PHE A 347 35.86 -3.55 10.76
N TYR A 348 36.22 -2.36 10.27
CA TYR A 348 36.54 -1.20 11.10
C TYR A 348 35.40 -0.18 11.00
N VAL A 349 34.74 0.11 12.12
CA VAL A 349 33.72 1.14 12.21
C VAL A 349 34.30 2.43 12.76
N GLU A 350 34.46 3.42 11.92
CA GLU A 350 34.92 4.74 12.37
C GLU A 350 33.73 5.51 12.99
N THR A 351 33.63 5.43 14.32
CA THR A 351 32.51 6.02 15.08
C THR A 351 32.44 7.54 14.95
N SER A 352 33.55 8.21 14.63
CA SER A 352 33.62 9.65 14.32
C SER A 352 32.82 9.99 13.04
N GLN A 353 32.95 9.18 12.00
CA GLN A 353 32.19 9.36 10.75
C GLN A 353 30.68 9.15 10.97
N LEU A 354 30.28 8.14 11.75
CA LEU A 354 28.88 7.93 12.09
C LEU A 354 28.28 9.10 12.88
N LEU A 355 29.06 9.71 13.77
CA LEU A 355 28.63 10.91 14.49
C LEU A 355 28.53 12.15 13.58
N HIS A 356 29.44 12.30 12.64
CA HIS A 356 29.37 13.34 11.62
C HIS A 356 28.14 13.21 10.75
N PHE A 357 27.85 12.00 10.25
CA PHE A 357 26.61 11.69 9.53
C PHE A 357 25.36 12.02 10.35
N LYS A 358 25.37 11.73 11.64
CA LYS A 358 24.24 12.09 12.53
C LYS A 358 24.01 13.62 12.55
N GLU A 359 25.07 14.42 12.60
CA GLU A 359 24.97 15.88 12.59
C GLU A 359 24.45 16.41 11.25
N GLU A 360 24.92 15.85 10.14
CA GLU A 360 24.39 16.18 8.81
C GLU A 360 22.91 15.83 8.68
N LEU A 361 22.47 14.66 9.18
CA LEU A 361 21.06 14.29 9.20
C LEU A 361 20.23 15.25 10.06
N ALA A 362 20.76 15.71 11.20
CA ALA A 362 20.05 16.68 12.03
C ALA A 362 19.85 18.04 11.31
N GLN A 363 20.86 18.49 10.56
CA GLN A 363 20.74 19.69 9.72
C GLN A 363 19.71 19.50 8.59
N LYS A 364 19.71 18.33 7.94
CA LYS A 364 18.74 18.00 6.89
C LYS A 364 17.30 17.94 7.42
N LYS A 365 17.09 17.36 8.61
CA LYS A 365 15.79 17.42 9.29
C LYS A 365 15.29 18.85 9.41
N THR A 366 16.11 19.77 9.93
CA THR A 366 15.73 21.18 10.08
C THR A 366 15.38 21.83 8.75
N GLN A 367 16.16 21.58 7.70
CA GLN A 367 15.87 22.08 6.35
C GLN A 367 14.52 21.56 5.81
N LEU A 368 14.18 20.31 6.05
CA LEU A 368 12.89 19.71 5.64
C LEU A 368 11.72 20.36 6.38
N GLU A 369 11.85 20.58 7.70
CA GLU A 369 10.84 21.25 8.52
C GLU A 369 10.64 22.72 8.08
N GLU A 370 11.70 23.45 7.77
CA GLU A 370 11.63 24.80 7.22
C GLU A 370 10.91 24.85 5.86
N LYS A 371 11.21 23.89 4.96
CA LYS A 371 10.52 23.78 3.67
C LYS A 371 9.04 23.46 3.82
N ALA A 372 8.69 22.54 4.72
CA ALA A 372 7.29 22.25 5.04
C ALA A 372 6.55 23.51 5.51
N ASN A 373 7.18 24.32 6.36
CA ASN A 373 6.60 25.58 6.82
C ASN A 373 6.45 26.61 5.68
N GLN A 374 7.43 26.74 4.78
CA GLN A 374 7.32 27.59 3.60
C GLN A 374 6.13 27.20 2.72
N ILE A 375 5.93 25.91 2.46
CA ILE A 375 4.78 25.40 1.71
C ILE A 375 3.46 25.75 2.42
N ARG A 376 3.40 25.65 3.74
CA ARG A 376 2.21 26.06 4.51
C ARG A 376 1.89 27.53 4.40
N GLU A 377 2.91 28.41 4.36
CA GLU A 377 2.71 29.85 4.15
C GLU A 377 2.19 30.14 2.73
N ILE A 378 2.70 29.43 1.71
CA ILE A 378 2.17 29.52 0.33
C ILE A 378 0.70 29.07 0.31
N ARG A 379 0.36 27.95 0.97
CA ARG A 379 -1.01 27.44 1.04
C ARG A 379 -2.02 28.44 1.59
N LYS A 380 -1.62 29.26 2.60
CA LYS A 380 -2.51 30.28 3.18
C LYS A 380 -2.93 31.36 2.18
N ARG A 381 -2.22 31.48 1.05
CA ARG A 381 -2.48 32.48 0.00
C ARG A 381 -3.29 31.93 -1.17
N VAL A 382 -3.63 30.63 -1.14
CA VAL A 382 -4.45 30.00 -2.18
C VAL A 382 -5.91 30.29 -1.90
N ASP A 383 -6.59 30.93 -2.85
CA ASP A 383 -8.02 31.20 -2.78
C ASP A 383 -8.81 29.93 -3.15
N PHE A 384 -9.96 29.70 -2.50
CA PHE A 384 -10.81 28.52 -2.69
C PHE A 384 -11.87 28.70 -3.78
N GLY A 385 -11.75 29.72 -4.63
CA GLY A 385 -12.77 30.14 -5.57
C GLY A 385 -13.17 29.15 -6.67
N ASN A 386 -12.34 28.16 -6.99
CA ASN A 386 -12.65 27.13 -7.99
C ASN A 386 -11.93 25.79 -7.70
N ILE A 387 -12.35 24.73 -8.44
CA ILE A 387 -11.85 23.36 -8.27
C ILE A 387 -10.31 23.27 -8.43
N THR A 388 -9.73 24.03 -9.35
CA THR A 388 -8.29 24.04 -9.60
C THR A 388 -7.51 24.60 -8.41
N GLN A 389 -8.01 25.65 -7.79
CA GLN A 389 -7.43 26.24 -6.58
C GLN A 389 -7.55 25.32 -5.39
N GLN A 390 -8.68 24.63 -5.23
CA GLN A 390 -8.85 23.57 -4.22
C GLN A 390 -7.84 22.45 -4.42
N TYR A 391 -7.60 22.03 -5.66
CA TYR A 391 -6.61 21.02 -5.99
C TYR A 391 -5.19 21.44 -5.61
N ILE A 392 -4.77 22.66 -6.00
CA ILE A 392 -3.45 23.22 -5.62
C ILE A 392 -3.30 23.25 -4.09
N TYR A 393 -4.34 23.65 -3.38
CA TYR A 393 -4.34 23.63 -1.92
C TYR A 393 -4.06 22.23 -1.35
N TYR A 394 -4.73 21.18 -1.86
CA TYR A 394 -4.50 19.82 -1.41
C TYR A 394 -3.11 19.29 -1.76
N CYS A 395 -2.58 19.63 -2.93
CA CYS A 395 -1.19 19.30 -3.28
C CYS A 395 -0.19 19.93 -2.32
N LEU A 396 -0.39 21.18 -1.94
CA LEU A 396 0.48 21.88 -0.98
C LEU A 396 0.36 21.27 0.43
N VAL A 397 -0.83 20.86 0.86
CA VAL A 397 -1.04 20.14 2.12
C VAL A 397 -0.28 18.82 2.13
N SER A 398 -0.44 18.01 1.08
CA SER A 398 0.24 16.73 0.94
C SER A 398 1.77 16.90 0.92
N SER A 399 2.28 17.84 0.13
CA SER A 399 3.72 18.13 0.04
C SER A 399 4.32 18.55 1.38
N ALA A 400 3.64 19.40 2.13
CA ALA A 400 4.09 19.82 3.46
C ALA A 400 4.14 18.63 4.44
N ARG A 401 3.10 17.76 4.43
CA ARG A 401 3.03 16.56 5.26
C ARG A 401 4.13 15.57 4.90
N ASN A 402 4.41 15.37 3.61
CA ASN A 402 5.48 14.49 3.16
C ASN A 402 6.86 14.95 3.63
N LEU A 403 7.16 16.25 3.54
CA LEU A 403 8.40 16.80 4.07
C LEU A 403 8.53 16.59 5.59
N GLU A 404 7.44 16.68 6.33
CA GLU A 404 7.44 16.40 7.77
C GLU A 404 7.69 14.93 8.07
N ASN A 405 7.08 14.04 7.31
CA ASN A 405 7.30 12.59 7.46
C ASN A 405 8.75 12.23 7.12
N GLU A 406 9.32 12.82 6.06
CA GLU A 406 10.75 12.67 5.77
C GLU A 406 11.63 13.22 6.90
N ALA A 407 11.30 14.38 7.47
CA ALA A 407 12.03 14.90 8.61
C ALA A 407 12.00 13.97 9.81
N LYS A 408 10.84 13.32 10.08
CA LYS A 408 10.71 12.27 11.11
C LYS A 408 11.56 11.02 10.78
N ALA A 409 11.57 10.58 9.52
CA ALA A 409 12.38 9.45 9.08
C ALA A 409 13.89 9.73 9.22
N VAL A 410 14.34 10.90 8.80
CA VAL A 410 15.72 11.38 8.99
C VAL A 410 16.09 11.45 10.48
N ASN A 411 15.18 11.90 11.34
CA ASN A 411 15.40 11.91 12.79
C ASN A 411 15.52 10.49 13.38
N ARG A 412 14.71 9.52 12.91
CA ARG A 412 14.83 8.11 13.31
C ARG A 412 16.18 7.52 12.91
N LEU A 413 16.61 7.78 11.67
CA LEU A 413 17.92 7.34 11.17
C LEU A 413 19.06 7.93 12.01
N SER A 414 19.00 9.23 12.32
CA SER A 414 19.98 9.90 13.20
C SER A 414 20.04 9.25 14.60
N LYS A 415 18.88 8.94 15.19
CA LYS A 415 18.81 8.22 16.48
C LYS A 415 19.33 6.78 16.37
N GLY A 416 19.03 6.09 15.26
CA GLY A 416 19.55 4.76 14.97
C GLY A 416 21.08 4.74 14.90
N LEU A 417 21.68 5.66 14.18
CA LEU A 417 23.15 5.82 14.12
C LEU A 417 23.76 6.06 15.51
N GLN A 418 23.12 6.90 16.33
CA GLN A 418 23.58 7.13 17.70
C GLN A 418 23.53 5.87 18.55
N ASN A 419 22.50 5.05 18.41
CA ASN A 419 22.38 3.77 19.10
C ASN A 419 23.44 2.77 18.62
N CYS A 420 23.70 2.69 17.31
CA CYS A 420 24.77 1.86 16.76
C CYS A 420 26.13 2.23 17.34
N VAL A 421 26.47 3.51 17.37
CA VAL A 421 27.72 4.00 18.00
C VAL A 421 27.80 3.62 19.48
N LYS A 422 26.68 3.77 20.20
CA LYS A 422 26.63 3.40 21.63
C LYS A 422 26.86 1.90 21.85
N VAL A 423 26.18 1.05 21.08
CA VAL A 423 26.31 -0.41 21.17
C VAL A 423 27.73 -0.85 20.78
N TYR A 424 28.27 -0.28 19.70
CA TYR A 424 29.66 -0.57 19.27
C TYR A 424 30.65 -0.23 20.36
N LYS A 425 30.63 0.99 20.93
CA LYS A 425 31.54 1.39 22.02
C LYS A 425 31.38 0.52 23.26
N GLN A 426 30.17 0.10 23.61
CA GLN A 426 29.91 -0.79 24.73
C GLN A 426 30.52 -2.19 24.51
N ASN A 427 30.41 -2.72 23.29
CA ASN A 427 31.00 -4.02 22.94
C ASN A 427 32.51 -3.96 22.85
N GLU A 428 33.06 -2.89 22.29
CA GLU A 428 34.50 -2.65 22.26
C GLU A 428 35.09 -2.61 23.67
N GLN A 429 34.45 -1.90 24.61
CA GLN A 429 34.88 -1.89 26.04
C GLN A 429 34.78 -3.26 26.69
N LYS A 430 33.78 -4.08 26.34
CA LYS A 430 33.67 -5.45 26.84
C LYS A 430 34.83 -6.34 26.32
N VAL A 431 35.15 -6.21 25.03
CA VAL A 431 36.27 -6.94 24.41
C VAL A 431 37.60 -6.53 25.06
N ILE A 432 37.88 -5.23 25.20
CA ILE A 432 39.06 -4.72 25.90
C ILE A 432 39.10 -5.23 27.34
N GLY A 433 37.97 -5.27 28.04
CA GLY A 433 37.87 -5.78 29.41
C GLY A 433 38.13 -7.28 29.53
N ILE A 434 37.94 -8.06 28.47
CA ILE A 434 38.23 -9.49 28.42
C ILE A 434 39.71 -9.74 28.08
N TYR A 435 40.25 -9.06 27.07
CA TYR A 435 41.60 -9.25 26.57
C TYR A 435 42.66 -8.38 27.27
N GLY A 436 42.27 -7.30 27.92
CA GLY A 436 43.17 -6.44 28.69
C GLY A 436 43.53 -6.98 30.09
N LYS A 437 43.06 -8.18 30.42
CA LYS A 437 43.42 -8.92 31.63
C LYS A 437 44.32 -10.12 31.38
N CYS A 438 44.77 -10.31 30.16
CA CYS A 438 45.90 -11.18 29.78
C CYS A 438 47.14 -10.32 29.53
#